data_40ec2754cec99e433c18f4cbe7ab9dbb
#
_entry.id   40ec2754cec99e433c18f4cbe7ab9dbb
#
_cell.length_a   1.000
_cell.length_b   1.000
_cell.length_c   1.000
_cell.angle_alpha   90.00
_cell.angle_beta   90.00
_cell.angle_gamma   90.00
#
_symmetry.space_group_name_H-M   'P 1'
#
loop_
_entity.id
_entity.type
_entity.pdbx_description
1 polymer ?
#
loop_
_entity_poly.entity_id
_entity_poly.type
_entity_poly.pdbx_seq_one_letter_code
_entity_poly.pdbx_strand_id
1 'polypeptide(L)'
;ETFRCMGLTDKNLKPSNTNFHGVVPGKSAYPVCKIALEVAFGDDHDSRSETLTFEVVKIRSPYHALFGRPTYAKFMARPCYVYLQLKMPGHKGTIIVYGSQKIALECEEGDAAYAESVCASKELKFYKDNVDSADMTSLKKPTIEHDPAPKFKSAADTKIVDFVPGDSSQ
;
A
#
# COMPACT_ATOMS: atom_id res chain seq x y z
N GLU A 1 7.56 3.48 15.42
CA GLU A 1 8.80 2.67 15.57
C GLU A 1 9.87 3.16 14.59
N THR A 2 9.65 3.11 13.28
CA THR A 2 10.59 3.55 12.22
C THR A 2 11.17 4.94 12.47
N PHE A 3 10.32 5.92 12.83
CA PHE A 3 10.75 7.28 13.16
C PHE A 3 11.81 7.32 14.27
N ARG A 4 11.63 6.53 15.33
CA ARG A 4 12.58 6.43 16.45
C ARG A 4 13.86 5.71 16.06
N CYS A 5 13.74 4.64 15.28
CA CYS A 5 14.92 3.89 14.78
C CYS A 5 15.82 4.75 13.90
N MET A 6 15.25 5.73 13.18
CA MET A 6 16.02 6.71 12.40
C MET A 6 16.70 7.81 13.24
N GLY A 7 16.56 7.79 14.58
CA GLY A 7 17.13 8.81 15.46
C GLY A 7 16.50 10.20 15.33
N LEU A 8 15.32 10.27 14.71
CA LEU A 8 14.62 11.53 14.51
C LEU A 8 13.99 12.02 15.81
N THR A 9 14.04 13.31 16.03
CA THR A 9 13.49 13.99 17.23
C THR A 9 12.24 14.80 16.89
N ASP A 10 11.44 15.06 17.89
CA ASP A 10 10.16 15.76 17.73
C ASP A 10 10.31 17.25 17.31
N LYS A 11 11.53 17.79 17.33
CA LYS A 11 11.80 19.19 16.99
C LYS A 11 11.44 19.59 15.56
N ASN A 12 11.48 18.63 14.63
CA ASN A 12 11.23 18.88 13.21
C ASN A 12 9.81 18.48 12.77
N LEU A 13 8.96 18.09 13.72
CA LEU A 13 7.60 17.69 13.45
C LEU A 13 6.70 18.91 13.25
N LYS A 14 5.86 18.84 12.22
CA LYS A 14 4.84 19.83 11.91
C LYS A 14 3.44 19.18 12.02
N PRO A 15 2.42 19.94 12.43
CA PRO A 15 1.06 19.41 12.42
C PRO A 15 0.64 19.01 11.01
N SER A 16 -0.17 17.96 10.92
CA SER A 16 -0.77 17.51 9.64
C SER A 16 -2.28 17.54 9.75
N ASN A 17 -2.91 17.96 8.66
CA ASN A 17 -4.38 17.98 8.49
C ASN A 17 -4.83 17.02 7.38
N THR A 18 -3.96 16.14 6.91
CA THR A 18 -4.25 15.20 5.82
C THR A 18 -4.88 13.93 6.39
N ASN A 19 -5.94 13.44 5.79
CA ASN A 19 -6.56 12.17 6.14
C ASN A 19 -6.25 11.14 5.07
N PHE A 20 -5.85 9.94 5.48
CA PHE A 20 -5.61 8.82 4.57
C PHE A 20 -6.75 7.81 4.66
N HIS A 21 -7.23 7.40 3.49
CA HIS A 21 -8.23 6.36 3.34
C HIS A 21 -7.61 5.17 2.59
N GLY A 22 -7.99 3.95 2.97
CA GLY A 22 -7.59 2.75 2.24
C GLY A 22 -6.18 2.21 2.54
N VAL A 23 -5.40 2.84 3.42
CA VAL A 23 -4.11 2.28 3.87
C VAL A 23 -4.34 1.01 4.71
N VAL A 24 -5.39 1.01 5.51
CA VAL A 24 -5.89 -0.18 6.20
C VAL A 24 -7.34 -0.37 5.77
N PRO A 25 -7.74 -1.55 5.29
CA PRO A 25 -9.12 -1.81 4.86
C PRO A 25 -10.14 -1.39 5.93
N GLY A 26 -11.12 -0.58 5.53
CA GLY A 26 -12.21 -0.11 6.40
C GLY A 26 -11.82 0.85 7.51
N LYS A 27 -10.61 1.44 7.48
CA LYS A 27 -10.17 2.44 8.45
C LYS A 27 -9.60 3.68 7.77
N SER A 28 -9.87 4.85 8.35
CA SER A 28 -9.18 6.09 8.01
C SER A 28 -7.97 6.23 8.93
N ALA A 29 -6.83 6.59 8.38
CA ALA A 29 -5.63 6.87 9.15
C ALA A 29 -5.42 8.38 9.27
N TYR A 30 -5.27 8.84 10.50
CA TYR A 30 -4.99 10.23 10.80
C TYR A 30 -3.50 10.37 11.12
N PRO A 31 -2.75 11.18 10.37
CA PRO A 31 -1.37 11.45 10.70
C PRO A 31 -1.25 12.13 12.05
N VAL A 32 -0.23 11.76 12.79
CA VAL A 32 0.11 12.44 14.05
C VAL A 32 0.82 13.75 13.76
N CYS A 33 1.66 13.74 12.72
CA CYS A 33 2.48 14.87 12.31
C CYS A 33 3.05 14.62 10.90
N LYS A 34 3.76 15.61 10.38
CA LYS A 34 4.54 15.50 9.14
C LYS A 34 5.97 15.95 9.36
N ILE A 35 6.89 15.38 8.59
CA ILE A 35 8.31 15.69 8.61
C ILE A 35 8.87 15.73 7.19
N ALA A 36 9.79 16.66 6.94
CA ALA A 36 10.54 16.71 5.70
C ALA A 36 11.86 15.96 5.90
N LEU A 37 12.13 15.01 5.01
CA LEU A 37 13.36 14.21 5.00
C LEU A 37 13.98 14.23 3.62
N GLU A 38 15.30 14.23 3.57
CA GLU A 38 16.03 13.99 2.34
C GLU A 38 16.07 12.49 2.06
N VAL A 39 15.70 12.12 0.84
CA VAL A 39 15.71 10.72 0.38
C VAL A 39 16.58 10.65 -0.86
N ALA A 40 17.52 9.72 -0.83
CA ALA A 40 18.42 9.44 -1.94
C ALA A 40 18.16 8.05 -2.52
N PHE A 41 18.18 7.95 -3.84
CA PHE A 41 18.21 6.69 -4.57
C PHE A 41 19.46 6.66 -5.46
N GLY A 42 20.05 5.48 -5.58
CA GLY A 42 21.24 5.25 -6.40
C GLY A 42 22.40 4.68 -5.58
N ASP A 43 23.57 4.84 -6.11
CA ASP A 43 24.83 4.36 -5.54
C ASP A 43 25.90 5.47 -5.56
N ASP A 44 27.15 5.11 -5.24
CA ASP A 44 28.29 6.04 -5.24
C ASP A 44 28.62 6.59 -6.63
N HIS A 45 28.19 5.95 -7.71
CA HIS A 45 28.43 6.36 -9.08
C HIS A 45 27.39 7.31 -9.60
N ASP A 46 26.12 7.06 -9.31
CA ASP A 46 25.00 7.91 -9.72
C ASP A 46 23.90 7.85 -8.69
N SER A 47 23.58 8.96 -8.10
CA SER A 47 22.53 9.09 -7.09
C SER A 47 21.71 10.34 -7.32
N ARG A 48 20.47 10.28 -6.87
CA ARG A 48 19.53 11.39 -6.88
C ARG A 48 18.87 11.55 -5.54
N SER A 49 18.95 12.76 -5.00
CA SER A 49 18.34 13.12 -3.71
C SER A 49 17.21 14.13 -3.89
N GLU A 50 16.14 13.95 -3.18
CA GLU A 50 14.99 14.86 -3.14
C GLU A 50 14.47 15.00 -1.71
N THR A 51 14.07 16.20 -1.33
CA THR A 51 13.40 16.41 -0.05
C THR A 51 11.93 16.01 -0.16
N LEU A 52 11.51 15.01 0.58
CA LEU A 52 10.13 14.54 0.65
C LEU A 52 9.48 14.90 1.97
N THR A 53 8.18 15.21 1.93
CA THR A 53 7.37 15.36 3.14
C THR A 53 6.65 14.06 3.44
N PHE A 54 6.95 13.48 4.60
CA PHE A 54 6.32 12.26 5.09
C PHE A 54 5.26 12.59 6.13
N GLU A 55 4.14 11.93 6.01
CA GLU A 55 3.10 11.91 7.03
C GLU A 55 3.37 10.75 7.99
N VAL A 56 3.51 11.07 9.27
CA VAL A 56 3.79 10.08 10.32
C VAL A 56 2.47 9.53 10.85
N VAL A 57 2.25 8.23 10.67
CA VAL A 57 1.03 7.54 11.07
C VAL A 57 1.30 6.44 12.09
N LYS A 58 0.34 6.19 12.98
CA LYS A 58 0.38 5.07 13.93
C LYS A 58 -0.40 3.88 13.35
N ILE A 59 0.19 3.22 12.38
CA ILE A 59 -0.39 2.03 11.74
C ILE A 59 0.58 0.88 11.93
N ARG A 60 0.06 -0.31 12.24
CA ARG A 60 0.84 -1.54 12.16
C ARG A 60 0.90 -1.94 10.69
N SER A 61 2.08 -1.97 10.13
CA SER A 61 2.34 -2.38 8.75
C SER A 61 3.73 -3.03 8.69
N PRO A 62 3.93 -4.01 7.83
CA PRO A 62 5.25 -4.57 7.54
C PRO A 62 6.15 -3.56 6.81
N TYR A 63 5.58 -2.51 6.22
CA TYR A 63 6.33 -1.48 5.53
C TYR A 63 6.75 -0.35 6.45
N HIS A 64 7.98 0.11 6.31
CA HIS A 64 8.53 1.24 7.06
C HIS A 64 8.09 2.59 6.50
N ALA A 65 7.92 2.67 5.18
CA ALA A 65 7.45 3.86 4.47
C ALA A 65 6.71 3.45 3.20
N LEU A 66 5.70 4.23 2.84
CA LEU A 66 4.96 4.09 1.60
C LEU A 66 5.17 5.34 0.75
N PHE A 67 5.64 5.15 -0.48
CA PHE A 67 5.84 6.21 -1.44
C PHE A 67 4.61 6.37 -2.33
N GLY A 68 4.07 7.58 -2.33
CA GLY A 68 2.92 7.94 -3.17
C GLY A 68 3.31 8.59 -4.49
N ARG A 69 2.29 8.94 -5.28
CA ARG A 69 2.45 9.62 -6.57
C ARG A 69 3.32 10.89 -6.50
N PRO A 70 3.25 11.73 -5.44
CA PRO A 70 4.10 12.91 -5.34
C PRO A 70 5.59 12.57 -5.32
N THR A 71 5.97 11.46 -4.69
CA THR A 71 7.36 10.96 -4.69
C THR A 71 7.80 10.58 -6.09
N TYR A 72 6.98 9.78 -6.79
CA TYR A 72 7.27 9.40 -8.17
C TYR A 72 7.39 10.60 -9.10
N ALA A 73 6.54 11.61 -8.92
CA ALA A 73 6.63 12.85 -9.70
C ALA A 73 7.94 13.61 -9.43
N LYS A 74 8.36 13.74 -8.17
CA LYS A 74 9.60 14.42 -7.81
C LYS A 74 10.83 13.74 -8.38
N PHE A 75 10.91 12.43 -8.27
CA PHE A 75 12.01 11.65 -8.83
C PHE A 75 11.87 11.39 -10.33
N MET A 76 10.77 11.80 -10.96
CA MET A 76 10.41 11.39 -12.33
C MET A 76 10.49 9.86 -12.49
N ALA A 77 10.13 9.14 -11.44
CA ALA A 77 10.30 7.71 -11.34
C ALA A 77 9.12 6.96 -11.95
N ARG A 78 9.42 5.82 -12.57
CA ARG A 78 8.44 4.91 -13.17
C ARG A 78 8.56 3.54 -12.54
N PRO A 79 7.54 3.08 -11.79
CA PRO A 79 7.51 1.71 -11.28
C PRO A 79 7.16 0.73 -12.41
N CYS A 80 7.85 -0.40 -12.40
CA CYS A 80 7.53 -1.55 -13.23
C CYS A 80 7.22 -2.73 -12.31
N TYR A 81 5.95 -2.99 -12.09
CA TYR A 81 5.50 -4.00 -11.13
C TYR A 81 5.85 -5.42 -11.56
N VAL A 82 5.85 -5.69 -12.86
CA VAL A 82 6.18 -7.02 -13.40
C VAL A 82 7.62 -7.43 -13.08
N TYR A 83 8.55 -6.47 -13.16
CA TYR A 83 9.96 -6.72 -12.90
C TYR A 83 10.40 -6.27 -11.51
N LEU A 84 9.48 -5.76 -10.68
CA LEU A 84 9.77 -5.19 -9.38
C LEU A 84 10.93 -4.18 -9.45
N GLN A 85 10.84 -3.25 -10.40
CA GLN A 85 11.86 -2.23 -10.62
C GLN A 85 11.26 -0.84 -10.51
N LEU A 86 12.02 0.08 -9.95
CA LEU A 86 11.75 1.50 -10.00
C LEU A 86 12.87 2.17 -10.80
N LYS A 87 12.52 2.81 -11.92
CA LYS A 87 13.47 3.51 -12.80
C LYS A 87 13.28 5.00 -12.69
N MET A 88 14.37 5.72 -12.60
CA MET A 88 14.37 7.18 -12.55
C MET A 88 15.62 7.76 -13.22
N PRO A 89 15.55 9.01 -13.74
CA PRO A 89 16.71 9.66 -14.32
C PRO A 89 17.72 10.03 -13.22
N GLY A 90 18.98 9.65 -13.41
CA GLY A 90 20.13 10.07 -12.66
C GLY A 90 20.91 11.14 -13.40
N HIS A 91 22.06 11.55 -12.87
CA HIS A 91 22.98 12.51 -13.49
C HIS A 91 23.80 11.89 -14.62
N LYS A 92 24.10 10.60 -14.52
CA LYS A 92 24.92 9.86 -15.50
C LYS A 92 24.11 8.87 -16.33
N GLY A 93 22.81 8.71 -16.05
CA GLY A 93 21.99 7.77 -16.78
C GLY A 93 20.67 7.45 -16.07
N THR A 94 20.28 6.18 -16.12
CA THR A 94 19.06 5.72 -15.46
C THR A 94 19.41 4.96 -14.19
N ILE A 95 18.95 5.46 -13.06
CA ILE A 95 19.03 4.77 -11.78
C ILE A 95 17.91 3.71 -11.76
N ILE A 96 18.28 2.47 -11.39
CA ILE A 96 17.34 1.35 -11.26
C ILE A 96 17.40 0.82 -9.84
N VAL A 97 16.27 0.90 -9.14
CA VAL A 97 16.10 0.28 -7.82
C VAL A 97 15.34 -1.01 -8.00
N TYR A 98 15.90 -2.11 -7.49
CA TYR A 98 15.29 -3.42 -7.57
C TYR A 98 14.52 -3.75 -6.31
N GLY A 99 13.32 -4.28 -6.47
CA GLY A 99 12.54 -4.85 -5.39
C GLY A 99 12.94 -6.30 -5.13
N SER A 100 12.52 -6.81 -3.97
CA SER A 100 12.67 -8.21 -3.60
C SER A 100 11.32 -8.89 -3.58
N GLN A 101 11.12 -9.89 -4.45
CA GLN A 101 9.89 -10.67 -4.48
C GLN A 101 9.65 -11.40 -3.15
N LYS A 102 10.71 -11.94 -2.55
CA LYS A 102 10.62 -12.62 -1.26
C LYS A 102 10.07 -11.70 -0.18
N ILE A 103 10.67 -10.51 -0.04
CA ILE A 103 10.23 -9.52 0.97
C ILE A 103 8.81 -9.05 0.68
N ALA A 104 8.45 -8.86 -0.61
CA ALA A 104 7.11 -8.45 -0.98
C ALA A 104 6.06 -9.49 -0.56
N LEU A 105 6.31 -10.78 -0.78
CA LEU A 105 5.43 -11.86 -0.35
C LEU A 105 5.33 -11.95 1.17
N GLU A 106 6.45 -11.88 1.90
CA GLU A 106 6.45 -11.87 3.36
C GLU A 106 5.64 -10.70 3.94
N CYS A 107 5.71 -9.53 3.31
CA CYS A 107 4.91 -8.37 3.70
C CYS A 107 3.42 -8.59 3.42
N GLU A 108 3.06 -9.17 2.27
CA GLU A 108 1.67 -9.45 1.89
C GLU A 108 1.03 -10.47 2.83
N GLU A 109 1.75 -11.54 3.17
CA GLU A 109 1.30 -12.54 4.15
C GLU A 109 1.09 -11.92 5.53
N GLY A 110 1.99 -11.03 5.95
CA GLY A 110 1.87 -10.30 7.21
C GLY A 110 0.65 -9.37 7.25
N ASP A 111 0.35 -8.69 6.16
CA ASP A 111 -0.83 -7.82 6.04
C ASP A 111 -2.13 -8.63 5.99
N ALA A 112 -2.15 -9.77 5.30
CA ALA A 112 -3.29 -10.68 5.25
C ALA A 112 -3.62 -11.25 6.63
N ALA A 113 -2.62 -11.75 7.35
CA ALA A 113 -2.79 -12.26 8.71
C ALA A 113 -3.30 -11.18 9.69
N TYR A 114 -2.81 -9.95 9.54
CA TYR A 114 -3.30 -8.81 10.33
C TYR A 114 -4.75 -8.47 10.01
N ALA A 115 -5.12 -8.43 8.72
CA ALA A 115 -6.50 -8.15 8.30
C ALA A 115 -7.47 -9.20 8.84
N GLU A 116 -7.10 -10.48 8.78
CA GLU A 116 -7.88 -11.59 9.34
C GLU A 116 -8.07 -11.45 10.85
N SER A 117 -7.01 -11.13 11.59
CA SER A 117 -7.08 -10.90 13.04
C SER A 117 -8.01 -9.73 13.41
N VAL A 118 -8.04 -8.68 12.60
CA VAL A 118 -8.92 -7.52 12.80
C VAL A 118 -10.38 -7.90 12.53
N CYS A 119 -10.64 -8.69 11.49
CA CYS A 119 -11.99 -9.20 11.20
C CYS A 119 -12.50 -10.07 12.33
N ALA A 120 -11.72 -11.06 12.76
CA ALA A 120 -12.08 -11.93 13.88
C ALA A 120 -12.35 -11.15 15.19
N SER A 121 -11.54 -10.11 15.46
CA SER A 121 -11.75 -9.25 16.63
C SER A 121 -13.05 -8.43 16.57
N LYS A 122 -13.45 -7.99 15.37
CA LYS A 122 -14.71 -7.27 15.17
C LYS A 122 -15.91 -8.20 15.33
N GLU A 123 -15.84 -9.41 14.79
CA GLU A 123 -16.87 -10.42 14.96
C GLU A 123 -17.05 -10.78 16.44
N LEU A 124 -15.95 -11.04 17.14
CA LEU A 124 -16.00 -11.32 18.57
C LEU A 124 -16.61 -10.18 19.38
N LYS A 125 -16.29 -8.93 19.04
CA LYS A 125 -16.89 -7.77 19.68
C LYS A 125 -18.39 -7.69 19.37
N PHE A 126 -18.79 -7.88 18.13
CA PHE A 126 -20.20 -7.90 17.72
C PHE A 126 -20.97 -8.97 18.51
N TYR A 127 -20.42 -10.18 18.66
CA TYR A 127 -21.05 -11.23 19.47
C TYR A 127 -21.15 -10.83 20.94
N LYS A 128 -20.11 -10.25 21.53
CA LYS A 128 -20.14 -9.79 22.94
C LYS A 128 -21.17 -8.70 23.19
N ASP A 129 -21.32 -7.77 22.23
CA ASP A 129 -22.20 -6.63 22.38
C ASP A 129 -23.68 -6.99 22.10
N ASN A 130 -23.95 -8.10 21.40
CA ASN A 130 -25.31 -8.51 20.99
C ASN A 130 -25.82 -9.79 21.66
N VAL A 131 -24.99 -10.46 22.45
CA VAL A 131 -25.40 -11.67 23.17
C VAL A 131 -25.58 -11.35 24.65
N ASP A 132 -26.80 -11.10 25.07
CA ASP A 132 -27.18 -11.19 26.46
C ASP A 132 -27.02 -12.67 26.92
N SER A 133 -26.39 -12.86 28.04
CA SER A 133 -25.96 -14.19 28.57
C SER A 133 -27.08 -15.21 28.76
N ALA A 134 -28.34 -14.87 28.48
CA ALA A 134 -29.52 -15.72 28.70
C ALA A 134 -30.00 -16.46 27.44
N ASP A 135 -29.53 -16.14 26.25
CA ASP A 135 -30.15 -16.63 25.00
C ASP A 135 -29.18 -17.38 24.08
N MET A 136 -28.32 -18.20 24.66
CA MET A 136 -27.32 -18.98 23.89
C MET A 136 -27.92 -20.10 23.01
N THR A 137 -29.23 -20.27 23.00
CA THR A 137 -29.86 -21.41 22.30
C THR A 137 -30.41 -21.09 20.91
N SER A 138 -30.43 -19.85 20.46
CA SER A 138 -31.04 -19.47 19.16
C SER A 138 -30.15 -18.74 18.18
N LEU A 139 -28.84 -18.68 18.39
CA LEU A 139 -27.92 -18.03 17.45
C LEU A 139 -27.79 -18.84 16.17
N LYS A 140 -28.61 -18.52 15.18
CA LYS A 140 -28.30 -18.84 13.78
C LYS A 140 -27.04 -18.08 13.43
N LYS A 141 -25.99 -18.82 13.05
CA LYS A 141 -24.75 -18.28 12.51
C LYS A 141 -25.11 -17.24 11.45
N PRO A 142 -24.65 -15.98 11.55
CA PRO A 142 -24.89 -15.01 10.49
C PRO A 142 -24.29 -15.59 9.21
N THR A 143 -25.15 -15.87 8.25
CA THR A 143 -24.69 -16.18 6.90
C THR A 143 -24.11 -14.88 6.39
N ILE A 144 -22.80 -14.79 6.32
CA ILE A 144 -22.15 -13.73 5.55
C ILE A 144 -22.57 -14.01 4.12
N GLU A 145 -23.59 -13.32 3.64
CA GLU A 145 -23.85 -13.26 2.22
C GLU A 145 -22.62 -12.58 1.63
N HIS A 146 -21.69 -13.38 1.17
CA HIS A 146 -20.72 -12.92 0.22
C HIS A 146 -21.54 -12.51 -0.99
N ASP A 147 -21.68 -11.21 -1.21
CA ASP A 147 -22.08 -10.72 -2.50
C ASP A 147 -21.25 -11.49 -3.54
N PRO A 148 -21.88 -12.27 -4.44
CA PRO A 148 -21.12 -13.03 -5.39
C PRO A 148 -20.26 -12.03 -6.15
N ALA A 149 -18.94 -12.24 -6.09
CA ALA A 149 -17.98 -11.39 -6.79
C ALA A 149 -18.56 -11.06 -8.17
N PRO A 150 -18.60 -9.79 -8.57
CA PRO A 150 -19.25 -9.39 -9.81
C PRO A 150 -18.72 -10.27 -10.93
N LYS A 151 -19.58 -11.15 -11.46
CA LYS A 151 -19.20 -12.02 -12.58
C LYS A 151 -18.82 -11.08 -13.69
N PHE A 152 -17.56 -11.13 -14.07
CA PHE A 152 -17.05 -10.42 -15.23
C PHE A 152 -17.84 -10.91 -16.44
N LYS A 153 -18.80 -10.10 -16.90
CA LYS A 153 -19.46 -10.35 -18.17
C LYS A 153 -18.48 -9.85 -19.21
N SER A 154 -17.89 -10.74 -19.98
CA SER A 154 -17.19 -10.34 -21.19
C SER A 154 -18.17 -9.52 -22.04
N ALA A 155 -17.73 -8.34 -22.49
CA ALA A 155 -18.54 -7.57 -23.41
C ALA A 155 -18.87 -8.44 -24.63
N ALA A 156 -20.12 -8.48 -25.06
CA ALA A 156 -20.61 -9.32 -26.14
C ALA A 156 -19.97 -9.00 -27.52
N ASP A 157 -19.20 -7.90 -27.59
CA ASP A 157 -18.50 -7.43 -28.79
C ASP A 157 -16.98 -7.41 -28.62
N THR A 158 -16.37 -8.52 -28.25
CA THR A 158 -14.91 -8.68 -28.37
C THR A 158 -14.57 -8.94 -29.84
N LYS A 159 -14.05 -7.95 -30.55
CA LYS A 159 -13.42 -8.16 -31.86
C LYS A 159 -12.08 -8.87 -31.62
N ILE A 160 -11.93 -10.04 -32.20
CA ILE A 160 -10.64 -10.72 -32.30
C ILE A 160 -9.80 -9.85 -33.25
N VAL A 161 -8.75 -9.22 -32.74
CA VAL A 161 -7.76 -8.52 -33.53
C VAL A 161 -6.60 -9.49 -33.73
N ASP A 162 -6.48 -10.05 -34.94
CA ASP A 162 -5.31 -10.82 -35.30
C ASP A 162 -4.10 -9.89 -35.37
N PHE A 163 -3.20 -10.03 -34.39
CA PHE A 163 -1.95 -9.33 -34.40
C PHE A 163 -0.98 -10.04 -35.31
N VAL A 164 -0.90 -9.61 -36.58
CA VAL A 164 0.14 -10.06 -37.51
C VAL A 164 1.37 -9.16 -37.29
N PRO A 165 2.49 -9.68 -36.75
CA PRO A 165 3.71 -8.88 -36.60
C PRO A 165 4.33 -8.79 -38.03
N GLY A 166 4.25 -7.61 -38.62
CA GLY A 166 5.03 -7.36 -39.83
C GLY A 166 4.40 -6.64 -41.03
N ASP A 167 3.26 -5.98 -40.85
CA ASP A 167 2.76 -5.12 -41.95
C ASP A 167 2.85 -3.65 -41.54
N SER A 168 3.99 -3.02 -41.92
CA SER A 168 4.23 -1.58 -41.83
C SER A 168 3.93 -0.95 -43.20
N SER A 169 2.72 -1.09 -43.73
CA SER A 169 2.25 -0.38 -44.92
C SER A 169 0.77 -0.04 -44.76
N GLN A 170 0.55 1.13 -44.26
CA GLN A 170 -0.40 2.24 -44.54
C GLN A 170 -0.80 2.99 -43.30
#